data_69fa3fff4dfa46c31d97b92a87bbe25a
#
_entry.id   69fa3fff4dfa46c31d97b92a87bbe25a
#
_cell.length_a   1.000
_cell.length_b   1.000
_cell.length_c   1.000
_cell.angle_alpha   90.00
_cell.angle_beta   90.00
_cell.angle_gamma   90.00
#
_symmetry.space_group_name_H-M   'P 1'
#
loop_
_entity.id
_entity.type
_entity.pdbx_description
1 polymer ?
#
loop_
_entity_poly.entity_id
_entity_poly.type
_entity_poly.pdbx_seq_one_letter_code
_entity_poly.pdbx_strand_id
1 'polypeptide(L)'
;MSMLDLLWLFFMLTAIQPVVRQKLLETSRQRVLSRIERERNSRVILLIHRQETMNLLGFPLFRYIDIDDSEEVIRAIHMTDPQLPLDIVLHTPGGLVLAALQIARAIHAYPGKVTVFVPHYAMSGGTLIALAADEIVMSPHAVLGPVDPQLGQYPAASVLKVVEQKPVADIDDQTLILADLARKATDQIRRSVVELLKDKMDADRAEQVAAM
;
A
#
# COMPACT_ATOMS: atom_id res chain seq x y z
N MET A 1 -2.18 -19.59 -51.27
CA MET A 1 -1.64 -19.49 -49.88
C MET A 1 -0.93 -20.79 -49.59
N SER A 2 0.36 -20.74 -49.33
CA SER A 2 1.12 -21.92 -48.97
C SER A 2 0.82 -22.28 -47.50
N MET A 3 1.12 -23.54 -47.14
CA MET A 3 0.98 -23.98 -45.72
C MET A 3 1.89 -23.16 -44.79
N LEU A 4 2.98 -22.64 -45.28
CA LEU A 4 3.88 -21.70 -44.59
C LEU A 4 3.20 -20.33 -44.34
N ASP A 5 2.40 -19.81 -45.29
CA ASP A 5 1.68 -18.54 -45.12
C ASP A 5 0.61 -18.64 -44.04
N LEU A 6 -0.07 -19.81 -43.95
CA LEU A 6 -1.05 -20.08 -42.91
C LEU A 6 -0.40 -20.19 -41.51
N LEU A 7 0.74 -20.85 -41.41
CA LEU A 7 1.54 -20.95 -40.18
C LEU A 7 2.00 -19.56 -39.73
N TRP A 8 2.53 -18.75 -40.63
CA TRP A 8 2.95 -17.39 -40.36
C TRP A 8 1.78 -16.51 -39.88
N LEU A 9 0.63 -16.62 -40.51
CA LEU A 9 -0.58 -15.91 -40.12
C LEU A 9 -1.05 -16.33 -38.71
N PHE A 10 -1.00 -17.62 -38.40
CA PHE A 10 -1.33 -18.14 -37.08
C PHE A 10 -0.38 -17.61 -36.01
N PHE A 11 0.93 -17.64 -36.25
CA PHE A 11 1.92 -17.08 -35.32
C PHE A 11 1.75 -15.56 -35.13
N MET A 12 1.49 -14.82 -36.19
CA MET A 12 1.21 -13.38 -36.10
C MET A 12 -0.03 -13.09 -35.26
N LEU A 13 -1.12 -13.81 -35.51
CA LEU A 13 -2.36 -13.63 -34.74
C LEU A 13 -2.18 -13.98 -33.26
N THR A 14 -1.49 -15.08 -32.96
CA THR A 14 -1.20 -15.46 -31.56
C THR A 14 -0.24 -14.48 -30.85
N ALA A 15 0.72 -13.90 -31.55
CA ALA A 15 1.63 -12.91 -30.99
C ALA A 15 0.96 -11.54 -30.76
N ILE A 16 0.00 -11.15 -31.62
CA ILE A 16 -0.71 -9.86 -31.53
C ILE A 16 -1.82 -9.92 -30.47
N GLN A 17 -2.44 -11.09 -30.26
CA GLN A 17 -3.57 -11.26 -29.34
C GLN A 17 -3.30 -10.73 -27.91
N PRO A 18 -2.16 -11.02 -27.25
CA PRO A 18 -1.90 -10.52 -25.91
C PRO A 18 -1.74 -8.99 -25.87
N VAL A 19 -1.11 -8.41 -26.90
CA VAL A 19 -0.92 -6.95 -27.00
C VAL A 19 -2.25 -6.23 -27.16
N VAL A 20 -3.12 -6.72 -28.06
CA VAL A 20 -4.46 -6.16 -28.24
C VAL A 20 -5.30 -6.30 -26.97
N ARG A 21 -5.26 -7.45 -26.31
CA ARG A 21 -5.97 -7.67 -25.04
C ARG A 21 -5.49 -6.72 -23.94
N GLN A 22 -4.19 -6.52 -23.82
CA GLN A 22 -3.61 -5.59 -22.84
C GLN A 22 -4.07 -4.16 -23.12
N LYS A 23 -4.02 -3.71 -24.37
CA LYS A 23 -4.45 -2.37 -24.79
C LYS A 23 -5.95 -2.13 -24.57
N LEU A 24 -6.78 -3.14 -24.80
CA LEU A 24 -8.22 -3.09 -24.51
C LEU A 24 -8.48 -2.97 -23.00
N LEU A 25 -7.75 -3.73 -22.17
CA LEU A 25 -7.83 -3.65 -20.71
C LEU A 25 -7.40 -2.28 -20.19
N GLU A 26 -6.31 -1.72 -20.69
CA GLU A 26 -5.86 -0.36 -20.34
C GLU A 26 -6.90 0.68 -20.71
N THR A 27 -7.42 0.64 -21.93
CA THR A 27 -8.46 1.56 -22.37
C THR A 27 -9.73 1.44 -21.52
N SER A 28 -10.12 0.22 -21.15
CA SER A 28 -11.27 -0.01 -20.28
C SER A 28 -11.03 0.57 -18.88
N ARG A 29 -9.86 0.34 -18.29
CA ARG A 29 -9.45 0.92 -17.00
C ARG A 29 -9.51 2.44 -17.03
N GLN A 30 -8.91 3.06 -18.04
CA GLN A 30 -8.91 4.52 -18.19
C GLN A 30 -10.33 5.09 -18.30
N ARG A 31 -11.24 4.42 -19.02
CA ARG A 31 -12.65 4.85 -19.12
C ARG A 31 -13.37 4.80 -17.77
N VAL A 32 -13.12 3.74 -16.98
CA VAL A 32 -13.71 3.63 -15.63
C VAL A 32 -13.17 4.72 -14.72
N LEU A 33 -11.84 4.93 -14.70
CA LEU A 33 -11.21 5.99 -13.92
C LEU A 33 -11.75 7.37 -14.28
N SER A 34 -11.76 7.71 -15.57
CA SER A 34 -12.30 8.99 -16.04
C SER A 34 -13.80 9.18 -15.75
N ARG A 35 -14.57 8.09 -15.61
CA ARG A 35 -15.96 8.19 -15.15
C ARG A 35 -16.01 8.54 -13.67
N ILE A 36 -15.24 7.85 -12.81
CA ILE A 36 -15.17 8.11 -11.37
C ILE A 36 -14.71 9.56 -11.12
N GLU A 37 -13.63 9.99 -11.80
CA GLU A 37 -13.11 11.36 -11.69
C GLU A 37 -14.17 12.41 -12.04
N ARG A 38 -14.96 12.20 -13.10
CA ARG A 38 -16.04 13.12 -13.46
C ARG A 38 -17.20 13.10 -12.48
N GLU A 39 -17.61 11.92 -12.02
CA GLU A 39 -18.74 11.79 -11.09
C GLU A 39 -18.42 12.38 -9.71
N ARG A 40 -17.16 12.27 -9.28
CA ARG A 40 -16.69 12.75 -7.98
C ARG A 40 -16.01 14.13 -8.04
N ASN A 41 -15.76 14.63 -9.23
CA ASN A 41 -14.98 15.86 -9.48
C ASN A 41 -13.63 15.82 -8.72
N SER A 42 -12.92 14.72 -8.85
CA SER A 42 -11.68 14.39 -8.11
C SER A 42 -10.62 13.84 -9.05
N ARG A 43 -9.38 13.79 -8.59
CA ARG A 43 -8.31 12.98 -9.20
C ARG A 43 -8.26 11.61 -8.56
N VAL A 44 -8.21 10.54 -9.36
CA VAL A 44 -8.13 9.15 -8.85
C VAL A 44 -6.74 8.59 -9.02
N ILE A 45 -6.15 8.11 -7.91
CA ILE A 45 -4.88 7.36 -7.89
C ILE A 45 -5.17 5.93 -7.43
N LEU A 46 -4.59 4.95 -8.15
CA LEU A 46 -4.73 3.53 -7.81
C LEU A 46 -3.41 3.01 -7.23
N LEU A 47 -3.46 2.48 -6.01
CA LEU A 47 -2.38 1.69 -5.42
C LEU A 47 -2.90 0.28 -5.11
N ILE A 48 -2.74 -0.61 -6.09
CA ILE A 48 -3.38 -1.93 -6.07
C ILE A 48 -2.34 -3.03 -6.28
N HIS A 49 -2.06 -3.79 -5.23
CA HIS A 49 -1.20 -4.97 -5.23
C HIS A 49 -2.03 -6.25 -5.13
N ARG A 50 -2.40 -6.81 -6.29
CA ARG A 50 -3.15 -8.07 -6.34
C ARG A 50 -2.18 -9.25 -6.32
N GLN A 51 -2.24 -10.03 -5.27
CA GLN A 51 -1.38 -11.20 -5.07
C GLN A 51 -1.80 -12.40 -5.92
N GLU A 52 -3.10 -12.53 -6.20
CA GLU A 52 -3.68 -13.73 -6.81
C GLU A 52 -3.42 -13.87 -8.32
N THR A 53 -2.98 -12.81 -8.99
CA THR A 53 -2.90 -12.77 -10.46
C THR A 53 -1.50 -12.70 -11.03
N MET A 54 -0.48 -12.67 -10.19
CA MET A 54 0.91 -12.48 -10.64
C MET A 54 1.70 -13.77 -10.57
N ASN A 55 1.61 -14.55 -11.66
CA ASN A 55 2.46 -15.73 -11.84
C ASN A 55 3.44 -15.48 -13.00
N LEU A 56 4.73 -15.56 -12.75
CA LEU A 56 5.76 -15.63 -13.78
C LEU A 56 6.30 -17.05 -13.82
N LEU A 57 6.10 -17.73 -14.95
CA LEU A 57 6.55 -19.11 -15.16
C LEU A 57 6.08 -20.11 -14.08
N GLY A 58 4.88 -19.88 -13.50
CA GLY A 58 4.32 -20.73 -12.45
C GLY A 58 4.75 -20.37 -11.02
N PHE A 59 5.60 -19.35 -10.84
CA PHE A 59 5.97 -18.84 -9.53
C PHE A 59 5.10 -17.62 -9.15
N PRO A 60 4.50 -17.59 -7.93
CA PRO A 60 3.74 -16.44 -7.49
C PRO A 60 4.69 -15.23 -7.31
N LEU A 61 4.38 -14.13 -7.99
CA LEU A 61 5.04 -12.83 -7.77
C LEU A 61 4.24 -12.05 -6.73
N PHE A 62 4.82 -11.88 -5.56
CA PHE A 62 4.25 -11.04 -4.51
C PHE A 62 4.72 -9.60 -4.71
N ARG A 63 3.76 -8.67 -4.83
CA ARG A 63 4.04 -7.23 -4.84
C ARG A 63 3.67 -6.63 -3.50
N TYR A 64 4.56 -5.81 -3.00
CA TYR A 64 4.43 -5.03 -1.77
C TYR A 64 4.71 -3.58 -2.08
N ILE A 65 4.28 -2.66 -1.22
CA ILE A 65 4.64 -1.25 -1.35
C ILE A 65 6.17 -1.13 -1.30
N ASP A 66 6.76 -0.57 -2.36
CA ASP A 66 8.18 -0.32 -2.51
C ASP A 66 8.48 1.16 -2.80
N ILE A 67 9.75 1.47 -3.07
CA ILE A 67 10.18 2.85 -3.32
C ILE A 67 9.62 3.37 -4.66
N ASP A 68 9.54 2.52 -5.68
CA ASP A 68 9.01 2.90 -6.99
C ASP A 68 7.53 3.31 -6.87
N ASP A 69 6.73 2.54 -6.10
CA ASP A 69 5.34 2.90 -5.80
C ASP A 69 5.24 4.26 -5.11
N SER A 70 6.14 4.54 -4.14
CA SER A 70 6.13 5.83 -3.44
C SER A 70 6.46 6.98 -4.38
N GLU A 71 7.43 6.82 -5.27
CA GLU A 71 7.79 7.84 -6.25
C GLU A 71 6.65 8.09 -7.25
N GLU A 72 6.00 7.03 -7.75
CA GLU A 72 4.89 7.15 -8.68
C GLU A 72 3.67 7.85 -8.04
N VAL A 73 3.29 7.45 -6.84
CA VAL A 73 2.15 8.04 -6.11
C VAL A 73 2.43 9.50 -5.75
N ILE A 74 3.61 9.81 -5.20
CA ILE A 74 3.99 11.19 -4.85
C ILE A 74 4.03 12.07 -6.09
N ARG A 75 4.56 11.58 -7.21
CA ARG A 75 4.54 12.29 -8.48
C ARG A 75 3.12 12.56 -8.95
N ALA A 76 2.22 11.58 -8.86
CA ALA A 76 0.82 11.74 -9.24
C ALA A 76 0.11 12.79 -8.37
N ILE A 77 0.40 12.80 -7.05
CA ILE A 77 -0.10 13.83 -6.12
C ILE A 77 0.40 15.23 -6.52
N HIS A 78 1.70 15.38 -6.76
CA HIS A 78 2.29 16.68 -7.13
C HIS A 78 1.83 17.20 -8.48
N MET A 79 1.45 16.32 -9.41
CA MET A 79 0.90 16.68 -10.72
C MET A 79 -0.60 16.98 -10.69
N THR A 80 -1.25 16.78 -9.56
CA THR A 80 -2.69 17.06 -9.38
C THR A 80 -2.88 18.52 -8.98
N ASP A 81 -3.91 19.19 -9.56
CA ASP A 81 -4.29 20.52 -9.15
C ASP A 81 -4.65 20.53 -7.65
N PRO A 82 -3.99 21.36 -6.82
CA PRO A 82 -4.23 21.41 -5.39
C PRO A 82 -5.68 21.74 -4.98
N GLN A 83 -6.47 22.28 -5.89
CA GLN A 83 -7.89 22.59 -5.66
C GLN A 83 -8.82 21.40 -5.91
N LEU A 84 -8.34 20.34 -6.58
CA LEU A 84 -9.12 19.13 -6.82
C LEU A 84 -9.03 18.18 -5.61
N PRO A 85 -10.15 17.58 -5.19
CA PRO A 85 -10.09 16.46 -4.25
C PRO A 85 -9.30 15.28 -4.82
N LEU A 86 -8.65 14.53 -3.94
CA LEU A 86 -7.87 13.36 -4.29
C LEU A 86 -8.58 12.09 -3.77
N ASP A 87 -8.85 11.15 -4.65
CA ASP A 87 -9.40 9.84 -4.33
C ASP A 87 -8.33 8.77 -4.55
N ILE A 88 -7.99 8.02 -3.51
CA ILE A 88 -6.99 6.95 -3.58
C ILE A 88 -7.69 5.60 -3.39
N VAL A 89 -7.62 4.73 -4.40
CA VAL A 89 -8.10 3.36 -4.26
C VAL A 89 -6.94 2.48 -3.81
N LEU A 90 -7.06 1.98 -2.59
CA LEU A 90 -5.99 1.28 -1.89
C LEU A 90 -6.34 -0.19 -1.67
N HIS A 91 -5.52 -1.09 -2.25
CA HIS A 91 -5.61 -2.53 -2.01
C HIS A 91 -4.20 -3.12 -1.96
N THR A 92 -3.70 -3.44 -0.76
CA THR A 92 -2.30 -3.81 -0.57
C THR A 92 -2.09 -4.65 0.69
N PRO A 93 -1.17 -5.64 0.65
CA PRO A 93 -0.72 -6.35 1.84
C PRO A 93 0.23 -5.50 2.71
N GLY A 94 0.59 -4.28 2.28
CA GLY A 94 1.61 -3.46 2.91
C GLY A 94 2.94 -3.51 2.17
N GLY A 95 4.03 -3.21 2.85
CA GLY A 95 5.38 -3.22 2.29
C GLY A 95 6.38 -2.41 3.10
N LEU A 96 7.35 -1.77 2.41
CA LEU A 96 8.38 -0.99 3.07
C LEU A 96 7.78 0.19 3.86
N VAL A 97 8.06 0.23 5.15
CA VAL A 97 7.58 1.29 6.06
C VAL A 97 7.99 2.67 5.56
N LEU A 98 9.22 2.80 5.05
CA LEU A 98 9.71 4.07 4.49
C LEU A 98 8.84 4.57 3.34
N ALA A 99 8.57 3.71 2.36
CA ALA A 99 7.75 4.04 1.20
C ALA A 99 6.31 4.39 1.61
N ALA A 100 5.71 3.59 2.49
CA ALA A 100 4.37 3.85 3.02
C ALA A 100 4.28 5.20 3.76
N LEU A 101 5.27 5.54 4.60
CA LEU A 101 5.32 6.82 5.29
C LEU A 101 5.56 8.00 4.35
N GLN A 102 6.34 7.84 3.28
CA GLN A 102 6.51 8.87 2.26
C GLN A 102 5.17 9.19 1.58
N ILE A 103 4.42 8.15 1.16
CA ILE A 103 3.08 8.30 0.59
C ILE A 103 2.15 8.96 1.61
N ALA A 104 2.10 8.45 2.84
CA ALA A 104 1.24 8.98 3.90
C ALA A 104 1.50 10.47 4.18
N ARG A 105 2.76 10.89 4.24
CA ARG A 105 3.12 12.30 4.42
C ARG A 105 2.74 13.17 3.23
N ALA A 106 2.89 12.65 2.00
CA ALA A 106 2.46 13.37 0.81
C ALA A 106 0.95 13.59 0.78
N ILE A 107 0.18 12.58 1.20
CA ILE A 107 -1.29 12.66 1.38
C ILE A 107 -1.64 13.69 2.46
N HIS A 108 -1.01 13.60 3.64
CA HIS A 108 -1.26 14.51 4.76
C HIS A 108 -0.93 15.98 4.44
N ALA A 109 0.09 16.20 3.60
CA ALA A 109 0.50 17.54 3.16
C ALA A 109 -0.33 18.09 1.96
N TYR A 110 -1.20 17.26 1.37
CA TYR A 110 -2.02 17.70 0.24
C TYR A 110 -3.08 18.71 0.69
N PRO A 111 -3.19 19.89 0.05
CA PRO A 111 -4.10 20.94 0.52
C PRO A 111 -5.58 20.68 0.26
N GLY A 112 -5.92 19.82 -0.71
CA GLY A 112 -7.29 19.43 -1.03
C GLY A 112 -7.74 18.26 -0.16
N LYS A 113 -9.07 17.99 -0.17
CA LYS A 113 -9.62 16.83 0.53
C LYS A 113 -9.09 15.52 -0.07
N VAL A 114 -8.61 14.61 0.77
CA VAL A 114 -8.18 13.26 0.38
C VAL A 114 -9.13 12.21 0.94
N THR A 115 -9.66 11.36 0.05
CA THR A 115 -10.47 10.19 0.43
C THR A 115 -9.73 8.92 0.00
N VAL A 116 -9.51 8.00 0.96
CA VAL A 116 -8.97 6.66 0.67
C VAL A 116 -10.10 5.64 0.64
N PHE A 117 -10.22 4.93 -0.47
CA PHE A 117 -11.16 3.84 -0.67
C PHE A 117 -10.46 2.49 -0.47
N VAL A 118 -10.95 1.69 0.47
CA VAL A 118 -10.45 0.34 0.73
C VAL A 118 -11.51 -0.68 0.29
N PRO A 119 -11.44 -1.21 -0.95
CA PRO A 119 -12.47 -2.13 -1.45
C PRO A 119 -12.37 -3.52 -0.83
N HIS A 120 -11.21 -3.96 -0.36
CA HIS A 120 -11.01 -5.30 0.19
C HIS A 120 -10.09 -5.30 1.42
N TYR A 121 -8.80 -4.97 1.27
CA TYR A 121 -7.92 -4.84 2.43
C TYR A 121 -6.77 -3.85 2.20
N ALA A 122 -6.32 -3.23 3.30
CA ALA A 122 -5.07 -2.49 3.36
C ALA A 122 -4.37 -2.86 4.67
N MET A 123 -3.22 -3.53 4.57
CA MET A 123 -2.51 -4.09 5.71
C MET A 123 -1.23 -3.29 5.97
N SER A 124 -0.79 -3.25 7.23
CA SER A 124 0.50 -2.68 7.60
C SER A 124 0.72 -1.26 7.03
N GLY A 125 1.71 -1.07 6.14
CA GLY A 125 1.96 0.21 5.45
C GLY A 125 0.73 0.77 4.72
N GLY A 126 -0.18 -0.08 4.23
CA GLY A 126 -1.46 0.35 3.67
C GLY A 126 -2.35 1.03 4.70
N THR A 127 -2.35 0.56 5.94
CA THR A 127 -3.07 1.22 7.04
C THR A 127 -2.49 2.60 7.33
N LEU A 128 -1.17 2.78 7.32
CA LEU A 128 -0.53 4.09 7.49
C LEU A 128 -0.98 5.08 6.41
N ILE A 129 -1.04 4.62 5.15
CA ILE A 129 -1.53 5.42 4.02
C ILE A 129 -3.00 5.80 4.23
N ALA A 130 -3.85 4.86 4.63
CA ALA A 130 -5.26 5.12 4.88
C ALA A 130 -5.46 6.14 6.02
N LEU A 131 -4.72 6.03 7.12
CA LEU A 131 -4.80 6.95 8.27
C LEU A 131 -4.37 8.38 7.91
N ALA A 132 -3.59 8.58 6.87
CA ALA A 132 -3.18 9.91 6.41
C ALA A 132 -4.33 10.69 5.73
N ALA A 133 -5.35 10.01 5.20
CA ALA A 133 -6.47 10.65 4.49
C ALA A 133 -7.45 11.35 5.42
N ASP A 134 -8.20 12.33 4.88
CA ASP A 134 -9.29 13.01 5.61
C ASP A 134 -10.48 12.10 5.83
N GLU A 135 -10.71 11.17 4.89
CA GLU A 135 -11.83 10.24 4.92
C GLU A 135 -11.39 8.85 4.45
N ILE A 136 -11.82 7.82 5.16
CA ILE A 136 -11.62 6.42 4.78
C ILE A 136 -12.97 5.79 4.48
N VAL A 137 -13.15 5.35 3.24
CA VAL A 137 -14.35 4.65 2.78
C VAL A 137 -14.02 3.18 2.60
N MET A 138 -14.67 2.32 3.37
CA MET A 138 -14.44 0.88 3.35
C MET A 138 -15.67 0.15 2.83
N SER A 139 -15.46 -0.91 2.03
CA SER A 139 -16.57 -1.82 1.74
C SER A 139 -16.98 -2.60 2.99
N PRO A 140 -18.20 -3.19 3.06
CA PRO A 140 -18.70 -3.85 4.27
C PRO A 140 -17.80 -4.97 4.82
N HIS A 141 -16.96 -5.57 3.97
CA HIS A 141 -16.06 -6.67 4.35
C HIS A 141 -14.58 -6.28 4.22
N ALA A 142 -14.29 -5.00 4.05
CA ALA A 142 -12.91 -4.54 3.95
C ALA A 142 -12.23 -4.54 5.33
N VAL A 143 -10.92 -4.74 5.31
CA VAL A 143 -10.09 -4.82 6.52
C VAL A 143 -8.94 -3.84 6.43
N LEU A 144 -8.71 -3.11 7.53
CA LEU A 144 -7.43 -2.46 7.83
C LEU A 144 -6.67 -3.34 8.80
N GLY A 145 -5.45 -3.73 8.43
CA GLY A 145 -4.63 -4.59 9.26
C GLY A 145 -3.70 -3.83 10.20
N PRO A 146 -3.15 -4.52 11.20
CA PRO A 146 -2.22 -3.92 12.16
C PRO A 146 -0.93 -3.47 11.46
N VAL A 147 -0.27 -2.48 12.06
CA VAL A 147 1.03 -1.99 11.63
C VAL A 147 2.09 -2.54 12.58
N ASP A 148 2.65 -3.69 12.25
CA ASP A 148 3.70 -4.34 13.04
C ASP A 148 5.00 -4.41 12.24
N PRO A 149 6.09 -3.74 12.67
CA PRO A 149 7.37 -3.79 11.98
C PRO A 149 7.90 -5.21 11.90
N GLN A 150 8.42 -5.58 10.73
CA GLN A 150 9.07 -6.87 10.53
C GLN A 150 10.59 -6.71 10.63
N LEU A 151 11.23 -7.53 11.45
CA LEU A 151 12.67 -7.59 11.62
C LEU A 151 13.19 -8.90 11.03
N GLY A 152 13.51 -8.87 9.73
CA GLY A 152 13.76 -10.08 8.96
C GLY A 152 12.49 -10.92 8.85
N GLN A 153 12.46 -12.09 9.48
CA GLN A 153 11.31 -13.00 9.45
C GLN A 153 10.41 -12.90 10.70
N TYR A 154 10.76 -12.04 11.66
CA TYR A 154 10.08 -11.97 12.95
C TYR A 154 9.32 -10.65 13.11
N PRO A 155 8.04 -10.69 13.53
CA PRO A 155 7.31 -9.51 13.96
C PRO A 155 7.97 -8.88 15.19
N ALA A 156 8.07 -7.55 15.23
CA ALA A 156 8.68 -6.83 16.36
C ALA A 156 7.99 -7.16 17.69
N ALA A 157 6.67 -7.23 17.67
CA ALA A 157 5.88 -7.60 18.85
C ALA A 157 6.26 -8.98 19.40
N SER A 158 6.53 -9.97 18.52
CA SER A 158 6.96 -11.31 18.95
C SER A 158 8.35 -11.31 19.55
N VAL A 159 9.28 -10.55 19.00
CA VAL A 159 10.65 -10.41 19.54
C VAL A 159 10.60 -9.78 20.94
N LEU A 160 9.84 -8.70 21.11
CA LEU A 160 9.67 -8.03 22.40
C LEU A 160 9.07 -8.98 23.46
N LYS A 161 8.06 -9.76 23.09
CA LYS A 161 7.42 -10.73 23.98
C LYS A 161 8.39 -11.81 24.48
N VAL A 162 9.34 -12.27 23.66
CA VAL A 162 10.36 -13.25 24.09
C VAL A 162 11.23 -12.66 25.18
N VAL A 163 11.67 -11.41 25.05
CA VAL A 163 12.55 -10.75 26.03
C VAL A 163 11.81 -10.44 27.34
N GLU A 164 10.50 -10.21 27.29
CA GLU A 164 9.67 -10.02 28.48
C GLU A 164 9.42 -11.31 29.26
N GLN A 165 9.41 -12.46 28.58
CA GLN A 165 9.06 -13.76 29.19
C GLN A 165 10.26 -14.54 29.73
N LYS A 166 11.50 -14.17 29.38
CA LYS A 166 12.70 -14.87 29.79
C LYS A 166 13.58 -14.01 30.68
N PRO A 167 14.25 -14.61 31.69
CA PRO A 167 15.34 -13.93 32.40
C PRO A 167 16.44 -13.51 31.42
N VAL A 168 17.01 -12.32 31.61
CA VAL A 168 18.05 -11.77 30.70
C VAL A 168 19.25 -12.73 30.56
N ALA A 169 19.58 -13.49 31.63
CA ALA A 169 20.65 -14.46 31.62
C ALA A 169 20.43 -15.66 30.66
N ASP A 170 19.18 -15.90 30.25
CA ASP A 170 18.78 -16.98 29.37
C ASP A 170 18.53 -16.50 27.92
N ILE A 171 18.91 -15.25 27.62
CA ILE A 171 18.71 -14.62 26.28
C ILE A 171 20.10 -14.35 25.69
N ASP A 172 20.30 -14.77 24.46
CA ASP A 172 21.53 -14.48 23.73
C ASP A 172 21.60 -13.01 23.29
N ASP A 173 22.83 -12.52 23.07
CA ASP A 173 23.06 -11.11 22.70
C ASP A 173 22.40 -10.70 21.39
N GLN A 174 22.27 -11.60 20.41
CA GLN A 174 21.62 -11.32 19.14
C GLN A 174 20.13 -11.05 19.34
N THR A 175 19.46 -11.82 20.18
CA THR A 175 18.05 -11.61 20.54
C THR A 175 17.87 -10.29 21.31
N LEU A 176 18.80 -9.91 22.18
CA LEU A 176 18.74 -8.62 22.88
C LEU A 176 18.93 -7.44 21.92
N ILE A 177 19.86 -7.54 20.97
CA ILE A 177 20.06 -6.51 19.92
C ILE A 177 18.80 -6.40 19.05
N LEU A 178 18.21 -7.55 18.67
CA LEU A 178 16.99 -7.58 17.88
C LEU A 178 15.80 -6.94 18.63
N ALA A 179 15.71 -7.16 19.94
CA ALA A 179 14.69 -6.55 20.78
C ALA A 179 14.86 -5.03 20.89
N ASP A 180 16.10 -4.52 20.98
CA ASP A 180 16.36 -3.08 20.93
C ASP A 180 15.91 -2.46 19.59
N LEU A 181 16.23 -3.12 18.46
CA LEU A 181 15.77 -2.72 17.13
C LEU A 181 14.24 -2.78 17.02
N ALA A 182 13.62 -3.82 17.57
CA ALA A 182 12.17 -3.98 17.60
C ALA A 182 11.49 -2.82 18.32
N ARG A 183 11.99 -2.45 19.50
CA ARG A 183 11.47 -1.34 20.30
C ARG A 183 11.59 -0.02 19.54
N LYS A 184 12.76 0.26 18.95
CA LYS A 184 13.00 1.48 18.16
C LYS A 184 12.07 1.57 16.95
N ALA A 185 11.86 0.45 16.24
CA ALA A 185 10.97 0.40 15.07
C ALA A 185 9.51 0.63 15.46
N THR A 186 9.04 -0.01 16.53
CA THR A 186 7.68 0.17 17.07
C THR A 186 7.45 1.61 17.52
N ASP A 187 8.40 2.21 18.26
CA ASP A 187 8.32 3.59 18.70
C ASP A 187 8.32 4.59 17.54
N GLN A 188 9.05 4.29 16.47
CA GLN A 188 9.04 5.12 15.26
C GLN A 188 7.68 5.11 14.57
N ILE A 189 7.08 3.92 14.41
CA ILE A 189 5.74 3.78 13.82
C ILE A 189 4.70 4.49 14.68
N ARG A 190 4.72 4.25 16.00
CA ARG A 190 3.81 4.91 16.94
C ARG A 190 3.85 6.42 16.79
N ARG A 191 5.04 7.02 16.80
CA ARG A 191 5.21 8.47 16.59
C ARG A 191 4.67 8.93 15.24
N SER A 192 4.90 8.16 14.17
CA SER A 192 4.39 8.49 12.85
C SER A 192 2.86 8.43 12.79
N VAL A 193 2.22 7.45 13.43
CA VAL A 193 0.76 7.36 13.52
C VAL A 193 0.18 8.56 14.30
N VAL A 194 0.78 8.90 15.44
CA VAL A 194 0.36 10.09 16.21
C VAL A 194 0.50 11.37 15.37
N GLU A 195 1.60 11.52 14.63
CA GLU A 195 1.82 12.65 13.72
C GLU A 195 0.72 12.76 12.65
N LEU A 196 0.32 11.64 12.03
CA LEU A 196 -0.73 11.59 11.02
C LEU A 196 -2.14 11.88 11.57
N LEU A 197 -2.35 11.63 12.87
CA LEU A 197 -3.66 11.74 13.51
C LEU A 197 -3.85 13.06 14.29
N LYS A 198 -2.78 13.82 14.55
CA LYS A 198 -2.80 15.01 15.42
C LYS A 198 -3.82 16.09 15.03
N ASP A 199 -4.09 16.21 13.71
CA ASP A 199 -5.01 17.20 13.17
C ASP A 199 -6.46 16.64 13.00
N LYS A 200 -6.66 15.34 13.34
CA LYS A 200 -7.92 14.61 13.13
C LYS A 200 -8.63 14.23 14.43
N MET A 201 -7.88 14.15 15.53
CA MET A 201 -8.39 13.81 16.86
C MET A 201 -7.50 14.39 17.94
N ASP A 202 -8.00 14.37 19.20
CA ASP A 202 -7.19 14.79 20.36
C ASP A 202 -5.98 13.88 20.57
N ALA A 203 -4.96 14.42 21.26
CA ALA A 203 -3.67 13.74 21.45
C ALA A 203 -3.82 12.39 22.18
N ASP A 204 -4.68 12.33 23.21
CA ASP A 204 -4.87 11.10 24.00
C ASP A 204 -5.47 9.99 23.14
N ARG A 205 -6.40 10.33 22.26
CA ARG A 205 -7.04 9.38 21.35
C ARG A 205 -6.08 8.95 20.24
N ALA A 206 -5.27 9.87 19.71
CA ALA A 206 -4.22 9.53 18.73
C ALA A 206 -3.21 8.56 19.33
N GLU A 207 -2.78 8.75 20.57
CA GLU A 207 -1.90 7.83 21.30
C GLU A 207 -2.54 6.46 21.54
N GLN A 208 -3.83 6.41 21.88
CA GLN A 208 -4.54 5.14 22.03
C GLN A 208 -4.60 4.37 20.72
N VAL A 209 -4.91 5.03 19.60
CA VAL A 209 -4.91 4.40 18.27
C VAL A 209 -3.52 3.93 17.88
N ALA A 210 -2.48 4.71 18.18
CA ALA A 210 -1.10 4.35 17.87
C ALA A 210 -0.54 3.20 18.74
N ALA A 211 -1.19 2.88 19.86
CA ALA A 211 -0.81 1.79 20.77
C ALA A 211 -1.54 0.47 20.48
N MET A 212 -2.55 0.48 19.60
CA MET A 212 -3.29 -0.72 19.16
C MET A 212 -2.54 -1.51 18.09
#